data_2cf63b03a4703edaddce0925af6d2a34
#
_entry.id   2cf63b03a4703edaddce0925af6d2a34
#
_cell.length_a   1.000
_cell.length_b   1.000
_cell.length_c   1.000
_cell.angle_alpha   90.00
_cell.angle_beta   90.00
_cell.angle_gamma   90.00
#
_symmetry.space_group_name_H-M   'P 1'
#
loop_
_entity.id
_entity.type
_entity.pdbx_description
1 polymer ?
#
loop_
_entity_poly.entity_id
_entity_poly.type
_entity_poly.pdbx_seq_one_letter_code
_entity_poly.pdbx_strand_id
1 'polypeptide(L)'
;MDARVEEDEKGRRHVRDACVEPCAIERGMRIIGGKWTGSILWHLKDGPVRFNDLARMVGGASKKMITERLRQLEAQGLVRREVLDTSPVSVHYEITEFGISALGFLDELRKWSEGLPKELSTDGQ
;
A
#
# COMPACT_ATOMS: atom_id res chain seq x y z
N MET A 1 -6.41 6.15 -18.45
CA MET A 1 -6.85 5.63 -19.74
C MET A 1 -5.71 4.88 -20.38
N ASP A 2 -5.99 3.74 -20.96
CA ASP A 2 -4.93 2.90 -21.49
C ASP A 2 -4.35 3.47 -22.77
N ALA A 3 -3.16 3.00 -23.10
CA ALA A 3 -2.56 3.35 -24.38
C ALA A 3 -3.41 2.81 -25.53
N ARG A 4 -3.38 3.48 -26.67
CA ARG A 4 -4.02 3.00 -27.88
C ARG A 4 -2.99 2.34 -28.76
N VAL A 5 -3.36 1.22 -29.35
CA VAL A 5 -2.46 0.46 -30.20
C VAL A 5 -3.12 0.15 -31.54
N GLU A 6 -2.30 -0.09 -32.54
CA GLU A 6 -2.74 -0.58 -33.83
C GLU A 6 -2.04 -1.91 -34.08
N GLU A 7 -2.73 -2.82 -34.79
CA GLU A 7 -2.19 -4.13 -35.08
C GLU A 7 -1.74 -4.15 -36.54
N ASP A 8 -0.55 -4.65 -36.82
CA ASP A 8 -0.06 -4.74 -38.19
C ASP A 8 -0.51 -6.06 -38.84
N GLU A 9 -0.10 -6.28 -40.09
CA GLU A 9 -0.54 -7.43 -40.84
C GLU A 9 -0.14 -8.76 -40.20
N LYS A 10 0.91 -8.76 -39.38
CA LYS A 10 1.39 -9.96 -38.71
C LYS A 10 0.83 -10.13 -37.32
N GLY A 11 -0.15 -9.28 -36.92
CA GLY A 11 -0.74 -9.35 -35.60
C GLY A 11 0.09 -8.68 -34.51
N ARG A 12 1.16 -7.97 -34.85
CA ARG A 12 1.97 -7.28 -33.85
C ARG A 12 1.35 -5.94 -33.53
N ARG A 13 1.45 -5.56 -32.26
CA ARG A 13 0.83 -4.35 -31.78
C ARG A 13 1.84 -3.20 -31.74
N HIS A 14 1.42 -2.04 -32.21
CA HIS A 14 2.24 -0.84 -32.23
C HIS A 14 1.51 0.28 -31.49
N VAL A 15 2.24 1.06 -30.72
CA VAL A 15 1.64 2.16 -29.98
C VAL A 15 1.19 3.25 -30.94
N ARG A 16 -0.08 3.64 -30.81
CA ARG A 16 -0.59 4.80 -31.50
C ARG A 16 -0.60 5.99 -30.56
N ASP A 17 -1.13 5.81 -29.35
CA ASP A 17 -1.15 6.85 -28.32
C ASP A 17 -0.72 6.22 -27.00
N ALA A 18 0.15 6.90 -26.27
CA ALA A 18 0.54 6.47 -24.93
C ALA A 18 -0.63 6.65 -23.96
N CYS A 19 -0.60 5.95 -22.85
CA CYS A 19 -1.62 6.16 -21.83
C CYS A 19 -1.46 7.56 -21.23
N VAL A 20 -2.56 8.08 -20.68
CA VAL A 20 -2.55 9.40 -20.06
C VAL A 20 -1.69 9.41 -18.83
N GLU A 21 -0.82 10.40 -18.70
CA GLU A 21 0.04 10.56 -17.54
C GLU A 21 -0.58 11.52 -16.53
N PRO A 22 -0.54 11.22 -15.24
CA PRO A 22 -0.08 9.94 -14.69
C PRO A 22 -1.13 8.86 -14.90
N CYS A 23 -0.66 7.65 -15.24
CA CYS A 23 -1.52 6.50 -15.37
C CYS A 23 -2.17 6.18 -14.01
N ALA A 24 -3.41 5.70 -14.03
CA ALA A 24 -4.12 5.39 -12.77
C ALA A 24 -3.36 4.37 -11.91
N ILE A 25 -2.74 3.38 -12.54
CA ILE A 25 -1.96 2.39 -11.80
C ILE A 25 -0.78 3.07 -11.11
N GLU A 26 -0.07 3.95 -11.83
CA GLU A 26 1.06 4.65 -11.24
C GLU A 26 0.65 5.57 -10.10
N ARG A 27 -0.50 6.25 -10.24
CA ARG A 27 -1.01 7.11 -9.17
C ARG A 27 -1.30 6.29 -7.90
N GLY A 28 -1.95 5.14 -8.05
CA GLY A 28 -2.24 4.27 -6.91
C GLY A 28 -0.97 3.74 -6.27
N MET A 29 -0.01 3.33 -7.10
CA MET A 29 1.25 2.79 -6.58
C MET A 29 2.08 3.85 -5.85
N ARG A 30 1.97 5.11 -6.22
CA ARG A 30 2.64 6.18 -5.48
C ARG A 30 2.12 6.30 -4.04
N ILE A 31 0.86 5.94 -3.83
CA ILE A 31 0.25 6.02 -2.50
C ILE A 31 0.58 4.77 -1.67
N ILE A 32 0.42 3.58 -2.26
CA ILE A 32 0.52 2.35 -1.47
C ILE A 32 1.63 1.41 -1.92
N GLY A 33 2.44 1.81 -2.88
CA GLY A 33 3.47 0.92 -3.45
C GLY A 33 4.78 0.89 -2.69
N GLY A 34 4.98 1.75 -1.71
CA GLY A 34 6.22 1.74 -0.92
C GLY A 34 6.31 0.50 -0.06
N LYS A 35 7.54 0.08 0.22
CA LYS A 35 7.75 -1.10 1.04
C LYS A 35 7.06 -0.92 2.39
N TRP A 36 6.35 -1.93 2.83
CA TRP A 36 5.62 -2.01 4.09
C TRP A 36 4.31 -1.21 4.12
N THR A 37 4.09 -0.30 3.17
CA THR A 37 2.90 0.57 3.19
C THR A 37 1.60 -0.23 3.13
N GLY A 38 1.50 -1.15 2.18
CA GLY A 38 0.31 -1.99 2.06
C GLY A 38 0.08 -2.87 3.28
N SER A 39 1.17 -3.42 3.83
CA SER A 39 1.09 -4.26 5.02
C SER A 39 0.59 -3.47 6.23
N ILE A 40 1.10 -2.26 6.41
CA ILE A 40 0.66 -1.39 7.51
C ILE A 40 -0.85 -1.14 7.40
N LEU A 41 -1.28 -0.72 6.22
CA LEU A 41 -2.69 -0.40 6.02
C LEU A 41 -3.57 -1.63 6.23
N TRP A 42 -3.14 -2.78 5.74
CA TRP A 42 -3.86 -4.04 5.91
C TRP A 42 -4.02 -4.41 7.39
N HIS A 43 -2.97 -4.22 8.20
CA HIS A 43 -3.03 -4.57 9.61
C HIS A 43 -3.89 -3.61 10.44
N LEU A 44 -4.30 -2.49 9.85
CA LEU A 44 -5.23 -1.58 10.51
C LEU A 44 -6.69 -1.85 10.14
N LYS A 45 -6.97 -2.87 9.34
CA LYS A 45 -8.31 -3.11 8.82
C LYS A 45 -9.35 -3.41 9.89
N ASP A 46 -8.93 -3.98 11.03
CA ASP A 46 -9.87 -4.40 12.06
C ASP A 46 -10.04 -3.40 13.19
N GLY A 47 -9.44 -2.25 13.10
CA GLY A 47 -9.61 -1.20 14.10
C GLY A 47 -8.30 -0.56 14.50
N PRO A 48 -8.36 0.39 15.44
CA PRO A 48 -7.17 1.11 15.88
C PRO A 48 -6.12 0.20 16.49
N VAL A 49 -4.85 0.49 16.23
CA VAL A 49 -3.74 -0.28 16.75
C VAL A 49 -2.69 0.67 17.32
N ARG A 50 -2.15 0.32 18.48
CA ARG A 50 -1.08 1.09 19.10
C ARG A 50 0.20 0.95 18.29
N PHE A 51 0.99 2.02 18.24
CA PHE A 51 2.20 2.03 17.41
C PHE A 51 3.11 0.83 17.68
N ASN A 52 3.38 0.53 18.95
CA ASN A 52 4.27 -0.59 19.27
C ASN A 52 3.71 -1.94 18.84
N ASP A 53 2.40 -2.10 18.91
CA ASP A 53 1.76 -3.34 18.46
C ASP A 53 1.80 -3.43 16.94
N LEU A 54 1.55 -2.32 16.26
CA LEU A 54 1.61 -2.29 14.79
C LEU A 54 3.02 -2.63 14.32
N ALA A 55 4.04 -2.08 14.97
CA ALA A 55 5.42 -2.37 14.63
C ALA A 55 5.74 -3.86 14.77
N ARG A 56 5.11 -4.54 15.74
CA ARG A 56 5.29 -6.00 15.88
C ARG A 56 4.48 -6.78 14.85
N MET A 57 3.30 -6.26 14.46
CA MET A 57 2.48 -6.92 13.44
C MET A 57 3.15 -6.92 12.07
N VAL A 58 3.86 -5.85 11.75
CA VAL A 58 4.53 -5.74 10.46
C VAL A 58 5.95 -6.28 10.65
N GLY A 59 6.08 -7.58 10.56
CA GLY A 59 7.35 -8.24 10.80
C GLY A 59 8.40 -7.86 9.76
N GLY A 60 9.61 -7.62 10.23
CA GLY A 60 10.72 -7.34 9.34
C GLY A 60 10.99 -5.86 9.08
N ALA A 61 10.08 -4.98 9.43
CA ALA A 61 10.29 -3.54 9.25
C ALA A 61 10.84 -2.92 10.53
N SER A 62 11.74 -1.94 10.38
CA SER A 62 12.24 -1.20 11.54
C SER A 62 11.19 -0.20 12.00
N LYS A 63 11.28 0.22 13.25
CA LYS A 63 10.37 1.26 13.76
C LYS A 63 10.52 2.56 12.97
N LYS A 64 11.73 2.86 12.53
CA LYS A 64 11.96 4.05 11.71
C LYS A 64 11.17 3.97 10.39
N MET A 65 11.20 2.82 9.74
CA MET A 65 10.48 2.63 8.48
C MET A 65 8.96 2.70 8.71
N ILE A 66 8.47 2.05 9.77
CA ILE A 66 7.05 2.10 10.10
C ILE A 66 6.61 3.55 10.33
N THR A 67 7.42 4.32 11.07
CA THR A 67 7.12 5.72 11.32
C THR A 67 7.05 6.52 10.04
N GLU A 68 8.02 6.33 9.14
CA GLU A 68 8.03 7.06 7.87
C GLU A 68 6.80 6.73 7.02
N ARG A 69 6.44 5.46 6.93
CA ARG A 69 5.29 5.05 6.13
C ARG A 69 3.98 5.56 6.74
N LEU A 70 3.87 5.52 8.06
CA LEU A 70 2.67 6.05 8.73
C LEU A 70 2.52 7.54 8.52
N ARG A 71 3.62 8.30 8.55
CA ARG A 71 3.56 9.73 8.26
C ARG A 71 3.07 10.01 6.85
N GLN A 72 3.53 9.22 5.89
CA GLN A 72 3.07 9.37 4.51
C GLN A 72 1.59 9.02 4.38
N LEU A 73 1.15 7.94 5.01
CA LEU A 73 -0.25 7.54 4.97
C LEU A 73 -1.14 8.56 5.66
N GLU A 74 -0.68 9.12 6.77
CA GLU A 74 -1.43 10.16 7.47
C GLU A 74 -1.53 11.42 6.62
N ALA A 75 -0.43 11.84 6.01
CA ALA A 75 -0.40 13.03 5.16
C ALA A 75 -1.35 12.89 3.97
N GLN A 76 -1.51 11.66 3.46
CA GLN A 76 -2.38 11.41 2.33
C GLN A 76 -3.81 11.06 2.74
N GLY A 77 -4.08 11.00 4.02
CA GLY A 77 -5.44 10.80 4.52
C GLY A 77 -5.90 9.36 4.64
N LEU A 78 -4.99 8.38 4.54
CA LEU A 78 -5.39 6.98 4.64
C LEU A 78 -5.42 6.48 6.08
N VAL A 79 -4.66 7.10 6.97
CA VAL A 79 -4.71 6.77 8.39
C VAL A 79 -4.82 8.03 9.21
N ARG A 80 -5.31 7.85 10.44
CA ARG A 80 -5.44 8.91 11.43
C ARG A 80 -4.59 8.56 12.63
N ARG A 81 -3.88 9.53 13.17
CA ARG A 81 -3.05 9.34 14.34
C ARG A 81 -3.76 9.95 15.55
N GLU A 82 -3.80 9.22 16.65
CA GLU A 82 -4.39 9.72 17.87
C GLU A 82 -3.41 9.52 19.02
N VAL A 83 -3.17 10.58 19.76
CA VAL A 83 -2.35 10.51 20.97
C VAL A 83 -3.30 10.46 22.15
N LEU A 84 -3.24 9.39 22.91
CA LEU A 84 -4.08 9.24 24.10
C LEU A 84 -3.33 9.76 25.30
N ASP A 85 -4.03 10.64 26.09
CA ASP A 85 -3.41 11.24 27.25
C ASP A 85 -3.51 10.26 28.42
N THR A 86 -2.75 9.20 28.32
CA THR A 86 -2.66 8.17 29.36
C THR A 86 -1.28 8.23 29.99
N SER A 87 -1.06 7.46 31.03
CA SER A 87 0.24 7.41 31.71
C SER A 87 0.77 5.99 31.64
N PRO A 88 1.73 5.69 30.73
CA PRO A 88 2.39 6.63 29.82
C PRO A 88 1.51 7.00 28.62
N VAL A 89 1.89 8.06 27.93
CA VAL A 89 1.19 8.51 26.73
C VAL A 89 1.25 7.40 25.69
N SER A 90 0.14 7.18 25.00
CA SER A 90 0.02 6.13 23.98
C SER A 90 -0.37 6.73 22.64
N VAL A 91 0.24 6.24 21.57
CA VAL A 91 -0.06 6.68 20.21
C VAL A 91 -0.74 5.54 19.46
N HIS A 92 -1.91 5.81 18.92
CA HIS A 92 -2.71 4.84 18.15
C HIS A 92 -2.87 5.32 16.72
N TYR A 93 -3.03 4.36 15.82
CA TYR A 93 -3.32 4.65 14.41
C TYR A 93 -4.60 3.93 14.01
N GLU A 94 -5.38 4.58 13.17
CA GLU A 94 -6.65 4.04 12.73
C GLU A 94 -6.80 4.29 11.24
N ILE A 95 -7.34 3.32 10.51
CA ILE A 95 -7.60 3.49 9.07
C ILE A 95 -8.80 4.40 8.89
N THR A 96 -8.72 5.29 7.89
CA THR A 96 -9.83 6.20 7.56
C THR A 96 -10.72 5.56 6.49
N GLU A 97 -11.85 6.20 6.17
CA GLU A 97 -12.70 5.72 5.09
C GLU A 97 -11.92 5.65 3.77
N PHE A 98 -11.07 6.64 3.51
CA PHE A 98 -10.24 6.60 2.32
C PHE A 98 -9.30 5.40 2.35
N GLY A 99 -8.69 5.11 3.49
CA GLY A 99 -7.83 3.94 3.63
C GLY A 99 -8.60 2.65 3.43
N ILE A 100 -9.82 2.56 3.96
CA ILE A 100 -10.67 1.38 3.79
C ILE A 100 -10.94 1.12 2.31
N SER A 101 -11.04 2.16 1.49
CA SER A 101 -11.31 1.99 0.07
C SER A 101 -10.20 1.23 -0.67
N ALA A 102 -9.01 1.16 -0.10
CA ALA A 102 -7.90 0.42 -0.70
C ALA A 102 -7.86 -1.05 -0.28
N LEU A 103 -8.65 -1.44 0.72
CA LEU A 103 -8.55 -2.80 1.28
C LEU A 103 -8.94 -3.88 0.27
N GLY A 104 -9.92 -3.61 -0.60
CA GLY A 104 -10.31 -4.56 -1.62
C GLY A 104 -9.16 -4.88 -2.56
N PHE A 105 -8.45 -3.85 -2.99
CA PHE A 105 -7.27 -4.05 -3.82
C PHE A 105 -6.18 -4.81 -3.07
N LEU A 106 -5.92 -4.45 -1.83
CA LEU A 106 -4.89 -5.12 -1.03
C LEU A 106 -5.23 -6.59 -0.83
N ASP A 107 -6.51 -6.93 -0.65
CA ASP A 107 -6.93 -8.31 -0.53
C ASP A 107 -6.68 -9.08 -1.82
N GLU A 108 -6.99 -8.50 -2.96
CA GLU A 108 -6.72 -9.13 -4.24
C GLU A 108 -5.21 -9.29 -4.47
N LEU A 109 -4.42 -8.29 -4.10
CA LEU A 109 -2.98 -8.38 -4.18
C LEU A 109 -2.46 -9.53 -3.31
N ARG A 110 -2.98 -9.65 -2.09
CA ARG A 110 -2.61 -10.72 -1.17
C ARG A 110 -2.88 -12.09 -1.79
N LYS A 111 -4.08 -12.28 -2.35
CA LYS A 111 -4.46 -13.54 -2.98
C LYS A 111 -3.53 -13.90 -4.14
N TRP A 112 -3.26 -12.92 -4.98
CA TRP A 112 -2.35 -13.14 -6.11
C TRP A 112 -0.95 -13.51 -5.61
N SER A 113 -0.49 -12.81 -4.58
CA SER A 113 0.86 -13.02 -4.05
C SER A 113 1.03 -14.39 -3.40
N GLU A 114 -0.03 -14.95 -2.81
CA GLU A 114 0.04 -16.27 -2.22
C GLU A 114 0.33 -17.35 -3.25
N GLY A 115 0.02 -17.09 -4.51
CA GLY A 115 0.33 -18.03 -5.59
C GLY A 115 1.70 -17.85 -6.21
N LEU A 116 2.49 -16.88 -5.75
CA LEU A 116 3.80 -16.65 -6.35
C LEU A 116 4.82 -17.69 -5.88
N PRO A 117 5.78 -18.04 -6.75
CA PRO A 117 6.89 -18.89 -6.32
C PRO A 117 7.64 -18.22 -5.17
N LYS A 118 8.09 -19.02 -4.21
CA LYS A 118 8.81 -18.48 -3.06
C LYS A 118 10.05 -17.71 -3.43
N GLU A 119 10.71 -18.14 -4.52
CA GLU A 119 11.90 -17.44 -4.97
C GLU A 119 11.65 -15.97 -5.29
N LEU A 120 10.46 -15.64 -5.80
CA LEU A 120 10.12 -14.28 -6.11
C LEU A 120 9.79 -13.48 -4.85
N SER A 121 9.33 -14.16 -3.79
CA SER A 121 8.90 -13.46 -2.59
C SER A 121 10.02 -13.20 -1.61
N THR A 122 11.21 -13.71 -1.87
CA THR A 122 12.31 -13.55 -0.93
C THR A 122 13.24 -12.44 -1.26
N ASP A 123 12.97 -11.55 -2.15
CA ASP A 123 13.83 -10.60 -2.47
C ASP A 123 14.01 -9.63 -1.46
N GLY A 124 14.13 -9.75 -0.56
CA GLY A 124 14.37 -9.01 0.50
C GLY A 124 14.91 -7.65 0.42
N GLN A 125 15.13 -7.34 -0.40
CA GLN A 125 15.69 -6.21 -0.30
C GLN A 125 15.38 -5.19 -0.11
#